data_b39f62dcc232e301bd5904ccb095de7d
#
_entry.id   b39f62dcc232e301bd5904ccb095de7d
#
_cell.length_a   1.000
_cell.length_b   1.000
_cell.length_c   1.000
_cell.angle_alpha   90.00
_cell.angle_beta   90.00
_cell.angle_gamma   90.00
#
_symmetry.space_group_name_H-M   'P 1'
#
loop_
_entity.id
_entity.type
_entity.pdbx_description
1 polymer ?
#
loop_
_entity_poly.entity_id
_entity_poly.type
_entity_poly.pdbx_seq_one_letter_code
_entity_poly.pdbx_strand_id
1 'polypeptide(L)'
;GTYGAGFDWTPTERTQATGFWEHRFFGTGHNVLLSHRFPLSAIRYTDTKDVSLIPNQFTNTGLGTVYDQYFQIFASLIPDPVNRDTYVRNLLSQAGVAPNAQAINNYLTNRPQVQRNQQLALVYYGSRNSITFIAGRSNSQPLTRAPNGLDGIVSESGSVDQRGYAVSFSHRLTPLTGLNLLASRQKNKSGLRNEFDTTLTWYQIGVSTRLGARTVGALNARHQDFSGSDLTTIPYKENALIASLTMVF
;
A
#
# COMPACT_ATOMS: atom_id res chain seq x y z
N GLY A 1 -26.28 -22.77 2.52
CA GLY A 1 -26.92 -21.60 1.92
C GLY A 1 -26.02 -20.37 2.05
N THR A 2 -26.10 -19.47 1.08
CA THR A 2 -25.42 -18.18 1.11
C THR A 2 -26.49 -17.12 1.40
N TYR A 3 -26.22 -16.23 2.35
CA TYR A 3 -27.08 -15.09 2.65
C TYR A 3 -26.22 -13.89 3.04
N GLY A 4 -26.72 -12.70 2.78
CA GLY A 4 -25.99 -11.49 3.06
C GLY A 4 -26.90 -10.27 3.16
N ALA A 5 -26.37 -9.20 3.69
CA ALA A 5 -27.02 -7.91 3.79
C ALA A 5 -25.99 -6.79 3.59
N GLY A 6 -26.43 -5.67 3.09
CA GLY A 6 -25.57 -4.52 2.89
C GLY A 6 -26.32 -3.21 3.04
N PHE A 7 -25.55 -2.14 3.15
CA PHE A 7 -26.05 -0.79 3.17
C PHE A 7 -25.17 0.13 2.33
N ASP A 8 -25.77 1.16 1.78
CA ASP A 8 -25.09 2.29 1.17
C ASP A 8 -25.69 3.57 1.76
N TRP A 9 -24.85 4.36 2.40
CA TRP A 9 -25.24 5.55 3.10
C TRP A 9 -24.38 6.73 2.70
N THR A 10 -24.97 7.68 2.02
CA THR A 10 -24.33 8.88 1.49
C THR A 10 -25.05 10.13 2.00
N PRO A 11 -24.88 10.47 3.31
CA PRO A 11 -25.61 11.58 3.92
C PRO A 11 -25.25 12.93 3.30
N THR A 12 -24.09 13.04 2.69
CA THR A 12 -23.63 14.23 1.98
C THR A 12 -22.75 13.80 0.80
N GLU A 13 -22.56 14.68 -0.19
CA GLU A 13 -21.62 14.46 -1.30
C GLU A 13 -20.15 14.25 -0.85
N ARG A 14 -19.87 14.53 0.41
CA ARG A 14 -18.53 14.43 1.01
C ARG A 14 -18.35 13.19 1.88
N THR A 15 -19.44 12.50 2.20
CA THR A 15 -19.43 11.35 3.11
C THR A 15 -20.05 10.15 2.44
N GLN A 16 -19.34 9.06 2.40
CA GLN A 16 -19.83 7.79 1.93
C GLN A 16 -19.47 6.69 2.92
N ALA A 17 -20.45 5.88 3.26
CA ALA A 17 -20.29 4.68 4.06
C ALA A 17 -21.03 3.54 3.37
N THR A 18 -20.31 2.55 2.91
CA THR A 18 -20.90 1.34 2.32
C THR A 18 -20.44 0.13 3.11
N GLY A 19 -21.33 -0.82 3.28
CA GLY A 19 -21.04 -2.06 3.95
C GLY A 19 -21.84 -3.20 3.34
N PHE A 20 -21.17 -4.32 3.14
CA PHE A 20 -21.79 -5.54 2.69
C PHE A 20 -21.22 -6.70 3.51
N TRP A 21 -22.08 -7.55 4.03
CA TRP A 21 -21.73 -8.78 4.75
C TRP A 21 -22.45 -9.95 4.13
N GLU A 22 -21.73 -11.03 3.98
CA GLU A 22 -22.30 -12.27 3.46
C GLU A 22 -21.74 -13.48 4.20
N HIS A 23 -22.59 -14.47 4.39
CA HIS A 23 -22.20 -15.77 4.92
C HIS A 23 -22.05 -16.75 3.76
N ARG A 24 -20.87 -17.32 3.61
CA ARG A 24 -20.51 -18.30 2.56
C ARG A 24 -19.90 -19.56 3.20
N PHE A 25 -19.49 -20.51 2.36
CA PHE A 25 -18.86 -21.77 2.79
C PHE A 25 -17.57 -21.59 3.63
N PHE A 26 -16.88 -20.48 3.51
CA PHE A 26 -15.67 -20.14 4.29
C PHE A 26 -15.94 -19.33 5.55
N GLY A 27 -17.18 -19.08 5.88
CA GLY A 27 -17.63 -18.24 6.97
C GLY A 27 -18.11 -16.86 6.50
N THR A 28 -17.91 -15.84 7.30
CA THR A 28 -18.40 -14.48 6.99
C THR A 28 -17.38 -13.68 6.21
N GLY A 29 -17.75 -13.29 4.99
CA GLY A 29 -17.10 -12.28 4.18
C GLY A 29 -17.69 -10.90 4.44
N HIS A 30 -16.94 -9.85 4.19
CA HIS A 30 -17.42 -8.47 4.27
C HIS A 30 -16.62 -7.53 3.39
N ASN A 31 -17.28 -6.44 3.01
CA ASN A 31 -16.66 -5.30 2.35
C ASN A 31 -17.21 -4.02 2.99
N VAL A 32 -16.34 -3.25 3.64
CA VAL A 32 -16.69 -2.00 4.30
C VAL A 32 -15.83 -0.90 3.72
N LEU A 33 -16.48 0.20 3.32
CA LEU A 33 -15.82 1.42 2.87
C LEU A 33 -16.41 2.59 3.67
N LEU A 34 -15.54 3.36 4.28
CA LEU A 34 -15.87 4.64 4.90
C LEU A 34 -14.99 5.71 4.28
N SER A 35 -15.56 6.77 3.77
CA SER A 35 -14.81 7.91 3.25
C SER A 35 -15.48 9.22 3.63
N HIS A 36 -14.65 10.18 4.02
CA HIS A 36 -15.10 11.53 4.28
C HIS A 36 -14.10 12.54 3.75
N ARG A 37 -14.61 13.57 3.07
CA ARG A 37 -13.81 14.63 2.47
C ARG A 37 -14.07 15.95 3.21
N PHE A 38 -13.05 16.46 3.85
CA PHE A 38 -12.99 17.81 4.37
C PHE A 38 -12.51 18.80 3.28
N PRO A 39 -12.59 20.11 3.50
CA PRO A 39 -12.12 21.10 2.51
C PRO A 39 -10.66 20.92 2.08
N LEU A 40 -9.78 20.55 3.00
CA LEU A 40 -8.34 20.41 2.74
C LEU A 40 -7.80 19.01 3.10
N SER A 41 -8.66 18.07 3.45
CA SER A 41 -8.24 16.73 3.83
C SER A 41 -9.29 15.69 3.47
N ALA A 42 -8.86 14.45 3.40
CA ALA A 42 -9.74 13.31 3.22
C ALA A 42 -9.28 12.16 4.10
N ILE A 43 -10.25 11.40 4.59
CA ILE A 43 -10.05 10.13 5.28
C ILE A 43 -10.76 9.04 4.49
N ARG A 44 -10.11 7.90 4.36
CA ARG A 44 -10.70 6.69 3.76
C ARG A 44 -10.28 5.48 4.57
N TYR A 45 -11.27 4.68 4.94
CA TYR A 45 -11.06 3.37 5.57
C TYR A 45 -11.72 2.30 4.73
N THR A 46 -11.01 1.19 4.52
CA THR A 46 -11.55 0.00 3.86
C THR A 46 -11.23 -1.23 4.69
N ASP A 47 -12.18 -2.15 4.81
CA ASP A 47 -12.00 -3.47 5.41
C ASP A 47 -12.71 -4.49 4.54
N THR A 48 -11.95 -5.35 3.89
CA THR A 48 -12.48 -6.38 3.00
C THR A 48 -12.02 -7.74 3.48
N LYS A 49 -12.94 -8.71 3.51
CA LYS A 49 -12.65 -10.12 3.77
C LYS A 49 -13.37 -10.98 2.75
N ASP A 50 -12.59 -11.67 1.93
CA ASP A 50 -13.12 -12.54 0.88
C ASP A 50 -12.18 -13.71 0.59
N VAL A 51 -12.65 -14.66 -0.20
CA VAL A 51 -11.85 -15.78 -0.70
C VAL A 51 -11.21 -15.43 -2.03
N SER A 52 -9.90 -15.58 -2.08
CA SER A 52 -9.16 -15.57 -3.35
C SER A 52 -9.18 -16.98 -3.94
N LEU A 53 -9.96 -17.19 -4.99
CA LEU A 53 -10.07 -18.45 -5.71
C LEU A 53 -9.15 -18.53 -6.94
N ILE A 54 -8.59 -17.40 -7.33
CA ILE A 54 -7.69 -17.35 -8.48
C ILE A 54 -6.34 -17.85 -8.00
N PRO A 55 -5.76 -18.89 -8.63
CA PRO A 55 -4.35 -19.20 -8.45
C PRO A 55 -3.55 -18.03 -9.07
N ASN A 56 -3.51 -16.94 -8.38
CA ASN A 56 -2.68 -15.83 -8.76
C ASN A 56 -1.25 -16.28 -8.58
N GLN A 57 -0.58 -16.53 -9.67
CA GLN A 57 0.87 -16.73 -9.68
C GLN A 57 1.60 -15.57 -9.00
N PHE A 58 0.90 -14.43 -8.83
CA PHE A 58 1.33 -13.27 -8.07
C PHE A 58 0.16 -12.76 -7.25
N THR A 59 -0.04 -13.34 -6.08
CA THR A 59 -0.99 -12.75 -5.13
C THR A 59 -0.36 -11.47 -4.60
N ASN A 60 -0.83 -10.34 -5.09
CA ASN A 60 -0.63 -9.06 -4.42
C ASN A 60 -1.41 -9.10 -3.10
N THR A 61 -0.94 -9.90 -2.14
CA THR A 61 -1.48 -9.94 -0.79
C THR A 61 -1.09 -8.70 0.00
N GLY A 62 -0.40 -7.80 -0.67
CA GLY A 62 -0.02 -6.52 -0.14
C GLY A 62 -1.06 -5.44 -0.37
N LEU A 63 -0.75 -4.27 0.08
CA LEU A 63 -1.53 -3.03 -0.13
C LEU A 63 -1.56 -2.58 -1.61
N GLY A 64 -1.18 -3.44 -2.55
CA GLY A 64 -1.03 -3.14 -3.97
C GLY A 64 0.31 -2.48 -4.30
N THR A 65 0.43 -1.92 -5.49
CA THR A 65 1.57 -1.08 -5.82
C THR A 65 1.47 0.26 -5.09
N VAL A 66 2.58 0.92 -4.89
CA VAL A 66 2.58 2.29 -4.33
C VAL A 66 1.71 3.20 -5.19
N TYR A 67 1.74 3.03 -6.51
CA TYR A 67 0.87 3.76 -7.43
C TYR A 67 -0.62 3.51 -7.14
N ASP A 68 -1.05 2.25 -7.00
CA ASP A 68 -2.45 1.90 -6.76
C ASP A 68 -2.98 2.53 -5.47
N GLN A 69 -2.16 2.56 -4.42
CA GLN A 69 -2.52 3.17 -3.16
C GLN A 69 -2.73 4.68 -3.29
N TYR A 70 -1.76 5.37 -3.88
CA TYR A 70 -1.89 6.81 -4.10
C TYR A 70 -3.05 7.13 -5.04
N PHE A 71 -3.23 6.34 -6.10
CA PHE A 71 -4.34 6.52 -7.03
C PHE A 71 -5.71 6.40 -6.34
N GLN A 72 -5.87 5.46 -5.42
CA GLN A 72 -7.09 5.31 -4.64
C GLN A 72 -7.27 6.42 -3.59
N ILE A 73 -6.20 6.81 -2.90
CA ILE A 73 -6.23 7.87 -1.88
C ILE A 73 -6.66 9.19 -2.50
N PHE A 74 -6.08 9.54 -3.64
CA PHE A 74 -6.41 10.78 -4.34
C PHE A 74 -7.75 10.74 -5.08
N ALA A 75 -8.46 9.62 -5.10
CA ALA A 75 -9.76 9.51 -5.76
C ALA A 75 -10.81 10.51 -5.21
N SER A 76 -10.72 10.83 -3.92
CA SER A 76 -11.62 11.81 -3.28
C SER A 76 -11.23 13.27 -3.54
N LEU A 77 -9.96 13.54 -3.81
CA LEU A 77 -9.43 14.89 -4.02
C LEU A 77 -9.38 15.25 -5.51
N ILE A 78 -9.11 14.27 -6.36
CA ILE A 78 -9.05 14.39 -7.82
C ILE A 78 -10.00 13.33 -8.40
N PRO A 79 -11.30 13.65 -8.55
CA PRO A 79 -12.29 12.68 -9.04
C PRO A 79 -12.01 12.18 -10.46
N ASP A 80 -11.50 13.05 -11.33
CA ASP A 80 -11.15 12.70 -12.70
C ASP A 80 -9.96 11.73 -12.75
N PRO A 81 -10.14 10.50 -13.29
CA PRO A 81 -9.11 9.46 -13.29
C PRO A 81 -7.89 9.82 -14.14
N VAL A 82 -8.03 10.62 -15.20
CA VAL A 82 -6.91 11.02 -16.08
C VAL A 82 -6.00 12.02 -15.37
N ASN A 83 -6.60 13.03 -14.77
CA ASN A 83 -5.87 14.03 -13.99
C ASN A 83 -5.22 13.40 -12.76
N ARG A 84 -5.89 12.45 -12.13
CA ARG A 84 -5.38 11.69 -10.99
C ARG A 84 -4.20 10.81 -11.36
N ASP A 85 -4.23 10.10 -12.49
CA ASP A 85 -3.10 9.31 -13.01
C ASP A 85 -1.87 10.19 -13.21
N THR A 86 -2.04 11.31 -13.91
CA THR A 86 -0.98 12.26 -14.16
C THR A 86 -0.38 12.81 -12.85
N TYR A 87 -1.23 13.16 -11.90
CA TYR A 87 -0.82 13.66 -10.59
C TYR A 87 -0.02 12.62 -9.80
N VAL A 88 -0.53 11.40 -9.71
CA VAL A 88 0.11 10.31 -8.95
C VAL A 88 1.45 9.92 -9.58
N ARG A 89 1.53 9.80 -10.90
CA ARG A 89 2.81 9.51 -11.58
C ARG A 89 3.84 10.62 -11.35
N ASN A 90 3.44 11.87 -11.44
CA ASN A 90 4.31 12.99 -11.15
C ASN A 90 4.79 13.00 -9.68
N LEU A 91 3.89 12.73 -8.74
CA LEU A 91 4.23 12.62 -7.32
C LEU A 91 5.26 11.53 -7.06
N LEU A 92 5.04 10.32 -7.61
CA LEU A 92 5.95 9.19 -7.46
C LEU A 92 7.29 9.43 -8.15
N SER A 93 7.30 10.02 -9.35
CA SER A 93 8.52 10.36 -10.05
C SER A 93 9.36 11.40 -9.30
N GLN A 94 8.72 12.42 -8.72
CA GLN A 94 9.37 13.41 -7.88
C GLN A 94 9.95 12.79 -6.59
N ALA A 95 9.26 11.80 -6.03
CA ALA A 95 9.72 11.05 -4.87
C ALA A 95 10.81 10.01 -5.20
N GLY A 96 11.12 9.78 -6.49
CA GLY A 96 12.06 8.75 -6.93
C GLY A 96 11.56 7.33 -6.67
N VAL A 97 10.24 7.15 -6.54
CA VAL A 97 9.59 5.86 -6.29
C VAL A 97 9.06 5.31 -7.61
N ALA A 98 9.47 4.09 -7.96
CA ALA A 98 8.92 3.43 -9.12
C ALA A 98 7.41 3.17 -8.93
N PRO A 99 6.54 3.48 -9.91
CA PRO A 99 5.10 3.27 -9.78
C PRO A 99 4.71 1.81 -9.48
N ASN A 100 5.49 0.87 -10.00
CA ASN A 100 5.32 -0.57 -9.77
C ASN A 100 6.02 -1.07 -8.50
N ALA A 101 6.65 -0.19 -7.71
CA ALA A 101 7.20 -0.57 -6.43
C ALA A 101 6.09 -1.15 -5.56
N GLN A 102 6.31 -2.37 -5.06
CA GLN A 102 5.32 -3.04 -4.24
C GLN A 102 5.40 -2.51 -2.82
N ALA A 103 4.26 -2.19 -2.28
CA ALA A 103 4.18 -1.75 -0.88
C ALA A 103 4.49 -2.90 0.09
N ILE A 104 4.41 -4.15 -0.38
CA ILE A 104 4.62 -5.37 0.41
C ILE A 104 5.16 -6.51 -0.47
N ASN A 105 6.04 -7.35 0.08
CA ASN A 105 6.56 -8.52 -0.58
C ASN A 105 5.45 -9.52 -0.94
N ASN A 106 5.47 -10.00 -2.17
CA ASN A 106 4.55 -11.02 -2.66
C ASN A 106 5.05 -12.41 -2.31
N TYR A 107 4.13 -13.33 -2.07
CA TYR A 107 4.40 -14.75 -2.03
C TYR A 107 3.52 -15.51 -3.01
N LEU A 108 4.03 -16.62 -3.51
CA LEU A 108 3.33 -17.45 -4.48
C LEU A 108 2.53 -18.54 -3.76
N THR A 109 1.25 -18.71 -4.11
CA THR A 109 0.42 -19.81 -3.59
C THR A 109 -0.59 -20.27 -4.63
N ASN A 110 -0.79 -21.60 -4.70
CA ASN A 110 -1.77 -22.21 -5.57
C ASN A 110 -3.07 -22.61 -4.82
N ARG A 111 -3.22 -22.17 -3.55
CA ARG A 111 -4.35 -22.58 -2.72
C ARG A 111 -5.35 -21.47 -2.54
N PRO A 112 -6.66 -21.79 -2.50
CA PRO A 112 -7.67 -20.86 -2.09
C PRO A 112 -7.38 -20.34 -0.66
N GLN A 113 -7.47 -19.05 -0.47
CA GLN A 113 -7.20 -18.40 0.81
C GLN A 113 -8.33 -17.46 1.18
N VAL A 114 -8.61 -17.37 2.46
CA VAL A 114 -9.38 -16.27 3.03
C VAL A 114 -8.42 -15.12 3.27
N GLN A 115 -8.67 -14.01 2.63
CA GLN A 115 -7.86 -12.81 2.75
C GLN A 115 -8.67 -11.69 3.38
N ARG A 116 -8.12 -11.05 4.39
CA ARG A 116 -8.67 -9.82 4.98
C ARG A 116 -7.68 -8.68 4.79
N ASN A 117 -8.14 -7.61 4.15
CA ASN A 117 -7.36 -6.40 3.92
C ASN A 117 -8.03 -5.22 4.61
N GLN A 118 -7.28 -4.55 5.46
CA GLN A 118 -7.69 -3.34 6.17
C GLN A 118 -6.74 -2.21 5.78
N GLN A 119 -7.29 -1.06 5.42
CA GLN A 119 -6.49 0.10 5.06
C GLN A 119 -7.13 1.36 5.59
N LEU A 120 -6.32 2.21 6.21
CA LEU A 120 -6.65 3.57 6.59
C LEU A 120 -5.74 4.52 5.82
N ALA A 121 -6.34 5.51 5.17
CA ALA A 121 -5.62 6.55 4.46
C ALA A 121 -6.12 7.92 4.93
N LEU A 122 -5.18 8.80 5.23
CA LEU A 122 -5.40 10.19 5.60
C LEU A 122 -4.58 11.05 4.66
N VAL A 123 -5.21 12.03 4.05
CA VAL A 123 -4.54 12.99 3.16
C VAL A 123 -4.89 14.39 3.61
N TYR A 124 -3.89 15.22 3.78
CA TYR A 124 -4.03 16.67 3.95
C TYR A 124 -3.35 17.37 2.78
N TYR A 125 -4.05 18.31 2.18
CA TYR A 125 -3.58 19.08 1.03
C TYR A 125 -3.75 20.57 1.28
N GLY A 126 -2.67 21.22 1.70
CA GLY A 126 -2.60 22.67 1.86
C GLY A 126 -2.03 23.38 0.61
N SER A 127 -1.92 24.69 0.65
CA SER A 127 -1.42 25.49 -0.49
C SER A 127 0.04 25.19 -0.86
N ARG A 128 0.88 24.82 0.10
CA ARG A 128 2.30 24.49 -0.11
C ARG A 128 2.70 23.14 0.45
N ASN A 129 1.85 22.54 1.28
CA ASN A 129 2.14 21.29 1.98
C ASN A 129 1.13 20.23 1.60
N SER A 130 1.60 19.00 1.42
CA SER A 130 0.73 17.83 1.44
C SER A 130 1.31 16.80 2.39
N ILE A 131 0.43 16.16 3.15
CA ILE A 131 0.77 15.07 4.06
C ILE A 131 -0.13 13.91 3.71
N THR A 132 0.44 12.74 3.52
CA THR A 132 -0.29 11.51 3.33
C THR A 132 0.15 10.50 4.38
N PHE A 133 -0.80 9.95 5.10
CA PHE A 133 -0.59 8.83 6.01
C PHE A 133 -1.37 7.63 5.52
N ILE A 134 -0.73 6.48 5.47
CA ILE A 134 -1.34 5.21 5.11
C ILE A 134 -0.96 4.20 6.18
N ALA A 135 -1.96 3.47 6.67
CA ALA A 135 -1.74 2.29 7.50
C ALA A 135 -2.56 1.13 6.95
N GLY A 136 -1.98 -0.05 6.92
CA GLY A 136 -2.67 -1.22 6.39
C GLY A 136 -2.27 -2.50 7.10
N ARG A 137 -3.20 -3.44 7.07
CA ARG A 137 -3.01 -4.80 7.53
C ARG A 137 -3.63 -5.76 6.53
N SER A 138 -2.87 -6.76 6.14
CA SER A 138 -3.36 -7.88 5.34
C SER A 138 -3.15 -9.17 6.13
N ASN A 139 -4.20 -9.97 6.25
CA ASN A 139 -4.13 -11.30 6.84
C ASN A 139 -4.64 -12.30 5.82
N SER A 140 -3.85 -13.32 5.55
CA SER A 140 -4.16 -14.38 4.59
C SER A 140 -4.10 -15.73 5.30
N GLN A 141 -5.15 -16.53 5.15
CA GLN A 141 -5.26 -17.84 5.75
C GLN A 141 -5.66 -18.87 4.71
N PRO A 142 -4.94 -19.99 4.53
CA PRO A 142 -5.34 -21.04 3.60
C PRO A 142 -6.68 -21.66 4.04
N LEU A 143 -7.58 -21.91 3.09
CA LEU A 143 -8.88 -22.54 3.31
C LEU A 143 -8.78 -24.03 3.62
N THR A 144 -7.76 -24.68 3.08
CA THR A 144 -7.57 -26.13 3.23
C THR A 144 -6.23 -26.41 3.89
N ARG A 145 -6.23 -27.23 4.93
CA ARG A 145 -5.00 -27.86 5.43
C ARG A 145 -4.58 -28.91 4.41
N ALA A 146 -3.31 -28.91 4.00
CA ALA A 146 -2.78 -30.02 3.21
C ALA A 146 -2.79 -31.30 4.07
N PRO A 147 -3.42 -32.37 3.62
CA PRO A 147 -3.11 -33.68 4.17
C PRO A 147 -1.73 -34.07 3.60
N ASN A 148 -0.79 -34.30 4.51
CA ASN A 148 0.48 -34.96 4.24
C ASN A 148 1.40 -34.34 3.15
N GLY A 149 2.16 -33.31 3.50
CA GLY A 149 3.55 -33.14 3.07
C GLY A 149 3.95 -33.13 1.58
N LEU A 150 3.02 -33.16 0.62
CA LEU A 150 3.33 -33.28 -0.81
C LEU A 150 3.50 -31.97 -1.57
N ASP A 151 3.17 -30.86 -0.97
CA ASP A 151 3.38 -29.54 -1.59
C ASP A 151 4.61 -28.91 -0.95
N GLY A 152 5.70 -28.88 -1.64
CA GLY A 152 6.99 -28.32 -1.27
C GLY A 152 7.07 -27.23 -0.18
N ILE A 153 8.21 -26.69 0.06
CA ILE A 153 8.58 -25.75 1.13
C ILE A 153 7.58 -24.61 1.42
N VAL A 154 6.73 -24.27 0.45
CA VAL A 154 5.68 -23.22 0.56
C VAL A 154 4.40 -23.71 1.23
N SER A 155 4.20 -25.02 1.39
CA SER A 155 2.94 -25.59 1.86
C SER A 155 2.79 -25.64 3.39
N GLU A 156 3.85 -25.40 4.12
CA GLU A 156 3.82 -25.25 5.58
C GLU A 156 3.48 -23.81 6.04
N SER A 157 3.37 -22.88 5.13
CA SER A 157 3.00 -21.50 5.45
C SER A 157 1.57 -21.45 5.95
N GLY A 158 1.41 -21.33 7.24
CA GLY A 158 0.16 -21.00 7.91
C GLY A 158 -0.37 -19.62 7.47
N SER A 159 -1.04 -18.95 8.37
CA SER A 159 -1.48 -17.57 8.13
C SER A 159 -0.29 -16.64 7.94
N VAL A 160 -0.44 -15.68 7.03
CA VAL A 160 0.50 -14.56 6.85
C VAL A 160 -0.19 -13.29 7.30
N ASP A 161 0.39 -12.61 8.28
CA ASP A 161 -0.05 -11.30 8.78
C ASP A 161 0.98 -10.24 8.36
N GLN A 162 0.55 -9.30 7.56
CA GLN A 162 1.35 -8.18 7.08
C GLN A 162 0.77 -6.89 7.61
N ARG A 163 1.61 -6.04 8.18
CA ARG A 163 1.24 -4.73 8.69
C ARG A 163 2.23 -3.69 8.20
N GLY A 164 1.72 -2.55 7.79
CA GLY A 164 2.56 -1.48 7.34
C GLY A 164 1.94 -0.12 7.57
N TYR A 165 2.80 0.88 7.69
CA TYR A 165 2.40 2.26 7.67
C TYR A 165 3.45 3.09 6.92
N ALA A 166 2.97 4.13 6.29
CA ALA A 166 3.80 5.09 5.58
C ALA A 166 3.29 6.50 5.82
N VAL A 167 4.22 7.43 5.93
CA VAL A 167 3.96 8.86 5.98
C VAL A 167 4.77 9.52 4.88
N SER A 168 4.12 10.27 4.02
CA SER A 168 4.79 11.14 3.07
C SER A 168 4.43 12.60 3.35
N PHE A 169 5.42 13.45 3.28
CA PHE A 169 5.29 14.90 3.39
C PHE A 169 5.93 15.53 2.16
N SER A 170 5.21 16.41 1.51
CA SER A 170 5.72 17.21 0.42
C SER A 170 5.53 18.69 0.73
N HIS A 171 6.58 19.48 0.54
CA HIS A 171 6.57 20.91 0.74
C HIS A 171 7.09 21.64 -0.49
N ARG A 172 6.32 22.60 -0.99
CA ARG A 172 6.73 23.45 -2.09
C ARG A 172 7.57 24.60 -1.57
N LEU A 173 8.90 24.46 -1.65
CA LEU A 173 9.87 25.47 -1.23
C LEU A 173 9.75 26.74 -2.10
N THR A 174 9.68 26.54 -3.42
CA THR A 174 9.45 27.59 -4.42
C THR A 174 8.45 27.07 -5.47
N PRO A 175 7.96 27.89 -6.40
CA PRO A 175 7.14 27.40 -7.49
C PRO A 175 7.81 26.31 -8.36
N LEU A 176 9.15 26.24 -8.34
CA LEU A 176 9.95 25.33 -9.14
C LEU A 176 10.62 24.22 -8.31
N THR A 177 10.65 24.35 -7.00
CA THR A 177 11.41 23.45 -6.13
C THR A 177 10.51 22.86 -5.05
N GLY A 178 10.52 21.54 -4.92
CA GLY A 178 9.81 20.78 -3.88
C GLY A 178 10.76 19.98 -3.00
N LEU A 179 10.41 19.87 -1.73
CA LEU A 179 11.00 18.95 -0.75
C LEU A 179 10.02 17.80 -0.51
N ASN A 180 10.52 16.57 -0.53
CA ASN A 180 9.74 15.38 -0.26
C ASN A 180 10.40 14.57 0.84
N LEU A 181 9.60 14.13 1.80
CA LEU A 181 10.00 13.23 2.87
C LEU A 181 9.10 11.99 2.83
N LEU A 182 9.69 10.82 2.96
CA LEU A 182 8.96 9.56 3.06
C LEU A 182 9.54 8.75 4.21
N ALA A 183 8.66 8.26 5.08
CA ALA A 183 9.00 7.29 6.10
C ALA A 183 7.99 6.15 6.03
N SER A 184 8.47 4.91 5.99
CA SER A 184 7.61 3.73 6.01
C SER A 184 8.22 2.62 6.84
N ARG A 185 7.34 1.83 7.44
CA ARG A 185 7.71 0.59 8.14
C ARG A 185 6.70 -0.49 7.82
N GLN A 186 7.22 -1.64 7.50
CA GLN A 186 6.47 -2.82 7.16
C GLN A 186 6.95 -3.99 7.99
N LYS A 187 6.01 -4.77 8.50
CA LYS A 187 6.27 -5.97 9.26
C LYS A 187 5.45 -7.12 8.69
N ASN A 188 6.12 -8.23 8.38
CA ASN A 188 5.49 -9.45 7.90
C ASN A 188 5.73 -10.53 8.94
N LYS A 189 4.67 -11.24 9.31
CA LYS A 189 4.71 -12.39 10.20
C LYS A 189 4.10 -13.59 9.51
N SER A 190 4.77 -14.71 9.54
CA SER A 190 4.22 -15.99 9.10
C SER A 190 4.13 -16.93 10.30
N GLY A 191 2.94 -17.53 10.50
CA GLY A 191 2.71 -18.49 11.60
C GLY A 191 2.41 -19.87 11.06
N LEU A 192 3.30 -20.82 11.30
CA LEU A 192 3.21 -22.25 11.62
C LEU A 192 4.64 -22.81 11.59
N ARG A 193 5.09 -23.50 12.61
CA ARG A 193 6.38 -24.19 12.80
C ARG A 193 7.68 -23.39 12.61
N ASN A 194 7.74 -22.43 11.66
CA ASN A 194 8.83 -21.47 11.52
C ASN A 194 8.21 -20.08 11.51
N GLU A 195 8.21 -19.40 12.65
CA GLU A 195 7.83 -18.00 12.74
C GLU A 195 8.90 -17.17 12.05
N PHE A 196 8.63 -16.75 10.78
CA PHE A 196 9.47 -15.68 10.28
C PHE A 196 8.82 -14.35 10.59
N ASP A 197 9.63 -13.49 11.12
CA ASP A 197 9.30 -12.11 11.39
C ASP A 197 10.26 -11.25 10.57
N THR A 198 9.78 -10.53 9.57
CA THR A 198 10.59 -9.60 8.81
C THR A 198 10.10 -8.19 8.99
N THR A 199 11.02 -7.27 9.14
CA THR A 199 10.74 -5.84 9.27
C THR A 199 11.59 -5.07 8.27
N LEU A 200 10.92 -4.24 7.46
CA LEU A 200 11.55 -3.29 6.56
C LEU A 200 11.20 -1.88 7.02
N THR A 201 12.22 -1.09 7.24
CA THR A 201 12.07 0.34 7.55
C THR A 201 12.76 1.15 6.47
N TRP A 202 12.09 2.18 5.98
CA TRP A 202 12.57 3.03 4.89
C TRP A 202 12.36 4.50 5.22
N TYR A 203 13.41 5.27 5.04
CA TYR A 203 13.40 6.72 5.12
C TYR A 203 13.98 7.30 3.84
N GLN A 204 13.33 8.32 3.32
CA GLN A 204 13.82 9.04 2.15
C GLN A 204 13.56 10.53 2.33
N ILE A 205 14.55 11.32 1.97
CA ILE A 205 14.45 12.77 1.81
C ILE A 205 14.89 13.12 0.39
N GLY A 206 14.14 13.96 -0.28
CA GLY A 206 14.45 14.36 -1.64
C GLY A 206 14.10 15.81 -1.90
N VAL A 207 14.90 16.43 -2.75
CA VAL A 207 14.63 17.73 -3.32
C VAL A 207 14.55 17.59 -4.82
N SER A 208 13.50 18.13 -5.44
CA SER A 208 13.34 18.18 -6.87
C SER A 208 13.16 19.61 -7.32
N THR A 209 13.77 19.98 -8.43
CA THR A 209 13.68 21.34 -8.97
C THR A 209 13.55 21.31 -10.50
N ARG A 210 12.70 22.19 -11.02
CA ARG A 210 12.60 22.40 -12.46
C ARG A 210 13.76 23.32 -12.88
N LEU A 211 14.70 22.76 -13.64
CA LEU A 211 15.88 23.45 -14.14
C LEU A 211 15.61 24.20 -15.45
N GLY A 212 14.58 23.78 -16.19
CA GLY A 212 14.17 24.37 -17.45
C GLY A 212 12.75 23.99 -17.82
N ALA A 213 12.26 24.44 -18.98
CA ALA A 213 10.89 24.17 -19.43
C ALA A 213 10.59 22.66 -19.53
N ARG A 214 11.59 21.85 -19.86
CA ARG A 214 11.48 20.40 -20.08
C ARG A 214 12.46 19.58 -19.24
N THR A 215 13.13 20.19 -18.28
CA THR A 215 14.20 19.54 -17.50
C THR A 215 13.89 19.62 -16.01
N VAL A 216 13.90 18.49 -15.34
CA VAL A 216 13.74 18.37 -13.88
C VAL A 216 14.96 17.64 -13.32
N GLY A 217 15.61 18.25 -12.33
CA GLY A 217 16.65 17.63 -11.53
C GLY A 217 16.09 17.19 -10.18
N ALA A 218 16.54 16.04 -9.67
CA ALA A 218 16.21 15.59 -8.32
C ALA A 218 17.42 14.97 -7.63
N LEU A 219 17.51 15.21 -6.32
CA LEU A 219 18.50 14.64 -5.43
C LEU A 219 17.75 13.98 -4.26
N ASN A 220 17.98 12.68 -4.06
CA ASN A 220 17.34 11.88 -3.03
C ASN A 220 18.39 11.18 -2.17
N ALA A 221 18.24 11.26 -0.85
CA ALA A 221 18.96 10.42 0.10
C ALA A 221 17.98 9.40 0.68
N ARG A 222 18.40 8.14 0.73
CA ARG A 222 17.61 7.01 1.19
C ARG A 222 18.36 6.22 2.25
N HIS A 223 17.65 5.85 3.31
CA HIS A 223 18.09 4.88 4.29
C HIS A 223 17.09 3.74 4.36
N GLN A 224 17.58 2.52 4.29
CA GLN A 224 16.80 1.28 4.36
C GLN A 224 17.42 0.34 5.38
N ASP A 225 16.59 -0.17 6.30
CA ASP A 225 16.95 -1.17 7.31
C ASP A 225 16.01 -2.37 7.16
N PHE A 226 16.58 -3.52 6.83
CA PHE A 226 15.87 -4.79 6.72
C PHE A 226 16.37 -5.75 7.78
N SER A 227 15.46 -6.28 8.59
CA SER A 227 15.73 -7.28 9.62
C SER A 227 14.74 -8.43 9.56
N GLY A 228 15.16 -9.60 9.96
CA GLY A 228 14.32 -10.79 10.04
C GLY A 228 14.81 -11.72 11.14
N SER A 229 13.89 -12.56 11.65
CA SER A 229 14.18 -13.52 12.72
C SER A 229 14.57 -14.90 12.19
N ASP A 230 14.50 -15.16 10.90
CA ASP A 230 14.84 -16.44 10.30
C ASP A 230 16.36 -16.55 10.03
N LEU A 231 16.90 -17.76 10.22
CA LEU A 231 18.32 -18.10 9.96
C LEU A 231 18.72 -17.89 8.50
N THR A 232 17.77 -17.90 7.57
CA THR A 232 18.00 -17.67 6.13
C THR A 232 17.90 -16.20 5.73
N THR A 233 17.39 -15.36 6.61
CA THR A 233 17.21 -13.93 6.34
C THR A 233 18.51 -13.18 6.65
N ILE A 234 19.13 -12.62 5.64
CA ILE A 234 20.33 -11.77 5.81
C ILE A 234 19.85 -10.33 6.09
N PRO A 235 20.01 -9.83 7.33
CA PRO A 235 19.70 -8.44 7.62
C PRO A 235 20.69 -7.52 6.91
N TYR A 236 20.20 -6.37 6.44
CA TYR A 236 21.05 -5.39 5.79
C TYR A 236 20.60 -3.97 6.10
N LYS A 237 21.56 -3.05 6.03
CA LYS A 237 21.35 -1.61 6.08
C LYS A 237 21.94 -0.99 4.84
N GLU A 238 21.18 -0.16 4.18
CA GLU A 238 21.59 0.52 2.96
C GLU A 238 21.41 2.01 3.11
N ASN A 239 22.43 2.77 2.71
CA ASN A 239 22.34 4.22 2.52
C ASN A 239 22.65 4.51 1.06
N ALA A 240 21.79 5.25 0.40
CA ALA A 240 21.97 5.62 -0.99
C ALA A 240 21.75 7.11 -1.21
N LEU A 241 22.57 7.72 -2.05
CA LEU A 241 22.38 9.05 -2.58
C LEU A 241 22.15 8.92 -4.10
N ILE A 242 21.01 9.42 -4.55
CA ILE A 242 20.56 9.26 -5.93
C ILE A 242 20.34 10.65 -6.52
N ALA A 243 21.11 11.00 -7.54
CA ALA A 243 20.87 12.18 -8.36
C ALA A 243 20.25 11.75 -9.70
N SER A 244 19.21 12.44 -10.14
CA SER A 244 18.56 12.18 -11.41
C SER A 244 18.30 13.48 -12.17
N LEU A 245 18.41 13.40 -13.49
CA LEU A 245 18.04 14.45 -14.41
C LEU A 245 17.08 13.85 -15.45
N THR A 246 15.87 14.37 -15.49
CA THR A 246 14.84 13.96 -16.44
C THR A 246 14.60 15.06 -17.43
N MET A 247 14.68 14.73 -18.71
CA MET A 247 14.40 15.64 -19.82
C MET A 247 13.30 15.05 -20.69
N VAL A 248 12.31 15.86 -21.01
CA VAL A 248 11.19 15.50 -21.91
C VAL A 248 11.44 16.17 -23.25
N PHE A 249 11.49 15.41 -24.33
CA PHE A 249 11.72 15.89 -25.70
C PHE A 249 10.41 16.21 -26.42
#